data_4350b613c98a62e3f67d39715dbc5d68
#
_entry.id   4350b613c98a62e3f67d39715dbc5d68
#
_cell.length_a   1.000
_cell.length_b   1.000
_cell.length_c   1.000
_cell.angle_alpha   90.00
_cell.angle_beta   90.00
_cell.angle_gamma   90.00
#
_symmetry.space_group_name_H-M   'P 1'
#
loop_
_entity.id
_entity.type
_entity.pdbx_description
1 polymer ?
#
loop_
_entity_poly.entity_id
_entity_poly.type
_entity_poly.pdbx_seq_one_letter_code
_entity_poly.pdbx_strand_id
1 'polypeptide(L)'
;MLTKRIIPCLDVDRGRVVKGVHFLNLRDAGDPVEVARRYEADGADELVFLDICASHEGRDSMLDVVRRVSEEIFMPFTVGGGIRTLEDATRLIQAGAEKVSINSAAVRNPQLISEISGKFGRCATVVNIDPRRVAPDKVGPASRAGQAPLGSRGLPPRNGEDGEFWEVHINGGRVPTGLEAVAWAKRVEELGAGEIVLTSMDADGTKAGYDLEMTRAVAEAVGIPVVASGGAGSPEHLYQALTIGKADAALAAGIFHYNEYDIPAVKAYLAQRGVPVRQT
;
A
#
# COMPACT_ATOMS: atom_id res chain seq x y z
N MET A 1 -1.83 23.99 -4.10
CA MET A 1 -2.49 22.70 -3.78
C MET A 1 -1.52 21.62 -4.23
N LEU A 2 -1.27 20.59 -3.41
CA LEU A 2 -0.42 19.47 -3.80
C LEU A 2 -1.12 18.63 -4.87
N THR A 3 -0.37 18.16 -5.86
CA THR A 3 -0.90 17.26 -6.89
C THR A 3 -1.17 15.88 -6.31
N LYS A 4 -2.23 15.25 -6.76
CA LYS A 4 -2.55 13.85 -6.45
C LYS A 4 -1.69 12.94 -7.31
N ARG A 5 -1.26 11.80 -6.75
CA ARG A 5 -0.34 10.86 -7.41
C ARG A 5 -1.09 9.63 -7.94
N ILE A 6 -0.69 9.17 -9.11
CA ILE A 6 -1.14 7.91 -9.72
C ILE A 6 0.02 6.93 -9.66
N ILE A 7 -0.19 5.83 -8.95
CA ILE A 7 0.87 4.89 -8.56
C ILE A 7 0.55 3.49 -9.10
N PRO A 8 1.22 3.02 -10.15
CA PRO A 8 1.18 1.61 -10.52
C PRO A 8 1.82 0.73 -9.44
N CYS A 9 1.29 -0.49 -9.27
CA CYS A 9 1.84 -1.49 -8.37
C CYS A 9 2.22 -2.76 -9.15
N LEU A 10 3.41 -3.28 -8.88
CA LEU A 10 3.99 -4.45 -9.51
C LEU A 10 4.26 -5.55 -8.47
N ASP A 11 3.57 -6.68 -8.59
CA ASP A 11 3.92 -7.88 -7.86
C ASP A 11 5.16 -8.53 -8.50
N VAL A 12 6.16 -8.81 -7.69
CA VAL A 12 7.42 -9.44 -8.14
C VAL A 12 7.58 -10.80 -7.48
N ASP A 13 7.76 -11.83 -8.28
CA ASP A 13 8.14 -13.18 -7.85
C ASP A 13 9.45 -13.58 -8.51
N ARG A 14 10.46 -13.91 -7.70
CA ARG A 14 11.80 -14.36 -8.16
C ARG A 14 12.40 -13.46 -9.25
N GLY A 15 12.30 -12.14 -9.07
CA GLY A 15 12.88 -11.16 -9.99
C GLY A 15 12.08 -10.92 -11.28
N ARG A 16 10.88 -11.46 -11.40
CA ARG A 16 9.96 -11.24 -12.53
C ARG A 16 8.69 -10.54 -12.07
N VAL A 17 8.18 -9.64 -12.89
CA VAL A 17 6.83 -9.12 -12.68
C VAL A 17 5.82 -10.23 -12.96
N VAL A 18 4.91 -10.43 -12.04
CA VAL A 18 3.86 -11.44 -12.17
C VAL A 18 2.47 -10.83 -12.07
N LYS A 19 1.51 -11.51 -12.64
CA LYS A 19 0.08 -11.14 -12.60
C LYS A 19 -0.73 -12.33 -12.15
N GLY A 20 -1.64 -12.12 -11.22
CA GLY A 20 -2.59 -13.14 -10.77
C GLY A 20 -3.80 -12.49 -10.10
N VAL A 21 -4.86 -13.27 -9.93
CA VAL A 21 -6.01 -12.87 -9.11
C VAL A 21 -5.84 -13.53 -7.75
N HIS A 22 -5.85 -12.75 -6.67
CA HIS A 22 -5.63 -13.22 -5.29
C HIS A 22 -4.35 -14.06 -5.11
N PHE A 23 -3.26 -13.68 -5.81
CA PHE A 23 -1.97 -14.42 -5.81
C PHE A 23 -2.07 -15.89 -6.29
N LEU A 24 -3.11 -16.22 -7.05
CA LEU A 24 -3.30 -17.53 -7.65
C LEU A 24 -3.06 -17.48 -9.16
N ASN A 25 -2.55 -18.60 -9.73
CA ASN A 25 -2.28 -18.73 -11.17
C ASN A 25 -1.42 -17.60 -11.72
N LEU A 26 -0.32 -17.29 -11.02
CA LEU A 26 0.62 -16.24 -11.40
C LEU A 26 1.15 -16.51 -12.82
N ARG A 27 1.09 -15.47 -13.67
CA ARG A 27 1.65 -15.46 -15.03
C ARG A 27 2.76 -14.44 -15.08
N ASP A 28 3.86 -14.78 -15.74
CA ASP A 28 4.95 -13.85 -16.03
C ASP A 28 4.42 -12.67 -16.84
N ALA A 29 4.73 -11.46 -16.39
CA ALA A 29 4.29 -10.21 -17.00
C ALA A 29 5.44 -9.33 -17.47
N GLY A 30 6.68 -9.84 -17.42
CA GLY A 30 7.83 -9.19 -18.01
C GLY A 30 8.97 -8.89 -17.04
N ASP A 31 10.00 -8.24 -17.57
CA ASP A 31 11.11 -7.75 -16.78
C ASP A 31 10.72 -6.50 -16.00
N PRO A 32 11.03 -6.42 -14.68
CA PRO A 32 10.67 -5.27 -13.85
C PRO A 32 11.22 -3.93 -14.37
N VAL A 33 12.42 -3.93 -14.95
CA VAL A 33 13.06 -2.71 -15.49
C VAL A 33 12.30 -2.19 -16.70
N GLU A 34 11.97 -3.07 -17.65
CA GLU A 34 11.21 -2.71 -18.85
C GLU A 34 9.83 -2.15 -18.49
N VAL A 35 9.16 -2.80 -17.52
CA VAL A 35 7.84 -2.34 -17.06
C VAL A 35 7.94 -1.00 -16.34
N ALA A 36 8.98 -0.79 -15.51
CA ALA A 36 9.21 0.47 -14.82
C ALA A 36 9.46 1.63 -15.79
N ARG A 37 10.33 1.43 -16.79
CA ARG A 37 10.58 2.42 -17.87
C ARG A 37 9.31 2.80 -18.63
N ARG A 38 8.46 1.82 -18.92
CA ARG A 38 7.18 2.08 -19.58
C ARG A 38 6.29 2.96 -18.72
N TYR A 39 6.12 2.65 -17.44
CA TYR A 39 5.30 3.46 -16.54
C TYR A 39 5.86 4.87 -16.31
N GLU A 40 7.19 5.01 -16.27
CA GLU A 40 7.81 6.33 -16.23
C GLU A 40 7.50 7.13 -17.50
N ALA A 41 7.67 6.52 -18.68
CA ALA A 41 7.33 7.14 -19.97
C ALA A 41 5.84 7.51 -20.09
N ASP A 42 4.96 6.67 -19.52
CA ASP A 42 3.52 6.92 -19.41
C ASP A 42 3.18 7.98 -18.36
N GLY A 43 4.18 8.48 -17.61
CA GLY A 43 4.02 9.57 -16.65
C GLY A 43 3.43 9.15 -15.31
N ALA A 44 3.67 7.94 -14.83
CA ALA A 44 3.40 7.59 -13.45
C ALA A 44 4.11 8.55 -12.48
N ASP A 45 3.53 8.78 -11.31
CA ASP A 45 4.12 9.70 -10.33
C ASP A 45 5.07 9.00 -9.37
N GLU A 46 4.80 7.74 -9.09
CA GLU A 46 5.60 6.81 -8.29
C GLU A 46 5.32 5.39 -8.77
N LEU A 47 6.15 4.43 -8.31
CA LEU A 47 5.96 3.02 -8.57
C LEU A 47 6.07 2.23 -7.26
N VAL A 48 5.28 1.17 -7.12
CA VAL A 48 5.39 0.25 -5.99
C VAL A 48 5.76 -1.14 -6.50
N PHE A 49 6.80 -1.72 -5.92
CA PHE A 49 7.14 -3.13 -6.08
C PHE A 49 6.78 -3.89 -4.80
N LEU A 50 6.01 -4.96 -4.96
CA LEU A 50 5.69 -5.87 -3.86
C LEU A 50 6.37 -7.21 -4.09
N ASP A 51 7.37 -7.53 -3.27
CA ASP A 51 7.94 -8.87 -3.21
C ASP A 51 6.94 -9.83 -2.59
N ILE A 52 6.39 -10.71 -3.40
CA ILE A 52 5.45 -11.74 -2.96
C ILE A 52 6.13 -13.09 -2.69
N CYS A 53 7.47 -13.16 -2.80
CA CYS A 53 8.26 -14.35 -2.47
C CYS A 53 8.31 -14.58 -0.97
N ALA A 54 8.03 -15.81 -0.53
CA ALA A 54 8.17 -16.20 0.87
C ALA A 54 9.60 -16.62 1.27
N SER A 55 10.53 -16.74 0.31
CA SER A 55 11.86 -17.37 0.49
C SER A 55 13.01 -16.36 0.63
N HIS A 56 14.16 -16.84 1.17
CA HIS A 56 15.41 -16.07 1.21
C HIS A 56 15.97 -15.79 -0.20
N GLU A 57 15.87 -16.76 -1.10
CA GLU A 57 16.30 -16.60 -2.49
C GLU A 57 15.52 -15.52 -3.23
N GLY A 58 14.22 -15.36 -2.92
CA GLY A 58 13.40 -14.27 -3.45
C GLY A 58 13.89 -12.89 -3.03
N ARG A 59 14.39 -12.73 -1.80
CA ARG A 59 14.91 -11.44 -1.30
C ARG A 59 16.19 -10.99 -2.02
N ASP A 60 17.10 -11.89 -2.32
CA ASP A 60 18.31 -11.53 -3.07
C ASP A 60 17.97 -11.18 -4.52
N SER A 61 17.00 -11.86 -5.13
CA SER A 61 16.48 -11.49 -6.45
C SER A 61 15.79 -10.12 -6.44
N MET A 62 15.08 -9.76 -5.34
CA MET A 62 14.47 -8.43 -5.21
C MET A 62 15.51 -7.32 -5.09
N LEU A 63 16.61 -7.54 -4.37
CA LEU A 63 17.71 -6.57 -4.28
C LEU A 63 18.36 -6.32 -5.64
N ASP A 64 18.51 -7.36 -6.47
CA ASP A 64 19.00 -7.21 -7.84
C ASP A 64 18.04 -6.39 -8.70
N VAL A 65 16.75 -6.68 -8.62
CA VAL A 65 15.69 -5.88 -9.29
C VAL A 65 15.79 -4.42 -8.89
N VAL A 66 15.86 -4.12 -7.59
CA VAL A 66 15.94 -2.75 -7.06
C VAL A 66 17.14 -2.01 -7.64
N ARG A 67 18.34 -2.62 -7.67
CA ARG A 67 19.54 -2.01 -8.26
C ARG A 67 19.36 -1.69 -9.73
N ARG A 68 18.92 -2.68 -10.50
CA ARG A 68 18.71 -2.54 -11.96
C ARG A 68 17.66 -1.47 -12.27
N VAL A 69 16.57 -1.41 -11.50
CA VAL A 69 15.52 -0.39 -11.67
C VAL A 69 16.06 1.00 -11.33
N SER A 70 16.78 1.14 -10.20
CA SER A 70 17.31 2.45 -9.76
C SER A 70 18.35 3.06 -10.71
N GLU A 71 19.00 2.25 -11.55
CA GLU A 71 19.93 2.71 -12.60
C GLU A 71 19.21 3.23 -13.85
N GLU A 72 17.91 2.94 -14.01
CA GLU A 72 17.20 3.10 -15.27
C GLU A 72 16.00 4.04 -15.23
N ILE A 73 15.44 4.32 -14.05
CA ILE A 73 14.31 5.23 -13.88
C ILE A 73 14.67 6.36 -12.91
N PHE A 74 14.04 7.52 -13.11
CA PHE A 74 14.15 8.69 -12.23
C PHE A 74 12.88 8.94 -11.41
N MET A 75 11.84 8.18 -11.67
CA MET A 75 10.60 8.18 -10.90
C MET A 75 10.83 7.51 -9.55
N PRO A 76 10.40 8.11 -8.41
CA PRO A 76 10.58 7.47 -7.12
C PRO A 76 9.80 6.16 -7.04
N PHE A 77 10.37 5.18 -6.33
CA PHE A 77 9.70 3.92 -6.12
C PHE A 77 9.81 3.38 -4.70
N THR A 78 8.76 2.69 -4.30
CA THR A 78 8.63 2.03 -2.99
C THR A 78 8.79 0.53 -3.15
N VAL A 79 9.54 -0.10 -2.26
CA VAL A 79 9.66 -1.56 -2.20
C VAL A 79 8.99 -2.08 -0.94
N GLY A 80 8.06 -3.01 -1.11
CA GLY A 80 7.35 -3.71 -0.02
C GLY A 80 7.48 -5.22 -0.15
N GLY A 81 7.01 -5.92 0.88
CA GLY A 81 7.07 -7.37 0.95
C GLY A 81 8.33 -7.90 1.65
N GLY A 82 8.16 -8.87 2.52
CA GLY A 82 9.27 -9.59 3.15
C GLY A 82 10.15 -8.83 4.17
N ILE A 83 10.00 -7.53 4.35
CA ILE A 83 10.80 -6.68 5.25
C ILE A 83 10.42 -6.99 6.70
N ARG A 84 11.38 -7.43 7.51
CA ARG A 84 11.17 -7.85 8.91
C ARG A 84 12.04 -7.10 9.91
N THR A 85 13.16 -6.54 9.46
CA THR A 85 14.17 -5.91 10.28
C THR A 85 14.63 -4.58 9.70
N LEU A 86 15.28 -3.75 10.52
CA LEU A 86 15.94 -2.54 10.06
C LEU A 86 17.06 -2.84 9.03
N GLU A 87 17.69 -4.01 9.13
CA GLU A 87 18.72 -4.44 8.19
C GLU A 87 18.10 -4.74 6.80
N ASP A 88 16.96 -5.43 6.73
CA ASP A 88 16.25 -5.65 5.47
C ASP A 88 15.91 -4.31 4.79
N ALA A 89 15.34 -3.35 5.55
CA ALA A 89 15.05 -2.01 5.05
C ALA A 89 16.32 -1.28 4.58
N THR A 90 17.41 -1.40 5.34
CA THR A 90 18.71 -0.79 5.01
C THR A 90 19.25 -1.31 3.66
N ARG A 91 19.21 -2.61 3.43
CA ARG A 91 19.68 -3.24 2.19
C ARG A 91 18.91 -2.73 0.97
N LEU A 92 17.59 -2.60 1.08
CA LEU A 92 16.73 -2.11 -0.01
C LEU A 92 16.99 -0.64 -0.34
N ILE A 93 17.11 0.23 0.68
CA ILE A 93 17.40 1.65 0.48
C ILE A 93 18.81 1.83 -0.10
N GLN A 94 19.81 1.09 0.38
CA GLN A 94 21.17 1.11 -0.18
C GLN A 94 21.24 0.55 -1.60
N ALA A 95 20.30 -0.31 -1.99
CA ALA A 95 20.17 -0.82 -3.35
C ALA A 95 19.51 0.19 -4.31
N GLY A 96 18.91 1.29 -3.80
CA GLY A 96 18.36 2.37 -4.60
C GLY A 96 16.86 2.64 -4.41
N ALA A 97 16.17 1.93 -3.52
CA ALA A 97 14.78 2.24 -3.19
C ALA A 97 14.69 3.57 -2.43
N GLU A 98 13.79 4.48 -2.82
CA GLU A 98 13.54 5.72 -2.08
C GLU A 98 12.70 5.49 -0.84
N LYS A 99 11.80 4.51 -0.88
CA LYS A 99 10.90 4.17 0.23
C LYS A 99 10.84 2.66 0.44
N VAL A 100 10.60 2.27 1.68
CA VAL A 100 10.30 0.89 2.03
C VAL A 100 8.93 0.80 2.69
N SER A 101 8.15 -0.23 2.33
CA SER A 101 6.81 -0.46 2.87
C SER A 101 6.78 -1.70 3.75
N ILE A 102 6.34 -1.53 4.99
CA ILE A 102 6.20 -2.61 5.97
C ILE A 102 4.74 -2.77 6.40
N ASN A 103 4.30 -4.02 6.60
CA ASN A 103 2.96 -4.36 7.07
C ASN A 103 3.04 -5.28 8.31
N SER A 104 3.11 -6.58 8.11
CA SER A 104 3.08 -7.58 9.19
C SER A 104 4.17 -7.37 10.25
N ALA A 105 5.35 -6.90 9.84
CA ALA A 105 6.45 -6.61 10.76
C ALA A 105 6.12 -5.40 11.64
N ALA A 106 5.49 -4.36 11.09
CA ALA A 106 5.06 -3.18 11.85
C ALA A 106 4.03 -3.54 12.93
N VAL A 107 3.08 -4.44 12.64
CA VAL A 107 2.10 -4.90 13.62
C VAL A 107 2.75 -5.72 14.73
N ARG A 108 3.69 -6.61 14.37
CA ARG A 108 4.39 -7.48 15.34
C ARG A 108 5.40 -6.72 16.21
N ASN A 109 6.10 -5.78 15.61
CA ASN A 109 7.08 -4.92 16.26
C ASN A 109 6.89 -3.47 15.79
N PRO A 110 5.99 -2.70 16.43
CA PRO A 110 5.74 -1.30 16.05
C PRO A 110 6.98 -0.40 16.14
N GLN A 111 7.95 -0.75 16.99
CA GLN A 111 9.19 -0.01 17.14
C GLN A 111 10.01 0.02 15.84
N LEU A 112 9.86 -0.98 14.97
CA LEU A 112 10.52 -1.02 13.67
C LEU A 112 10.20 0.22 12.81
N ILE A 113 8.98 0.78 12.92
CA ILE A 113 8.59 2.02 12.22
C ILE A 113 9.52 3.17 12.67
N SER A 114 9.69 3.32 13.99
CA SER A 114 10.54 4.37 14.56
C SER A 114 12.03 4.16 14.23
N GLU A 115 12.49 2.92 14.18
CA GLU A 115 13.87 2.58 13.81
C GLU A 115 14.16 2.94 12.35
N ILE A 116 13.28 2.58 11.41
CA ILE A 116 13.42 2.93 9.99
C ILE A 116 13.33 4.44 9.81
N SER A 117 12.31 5.08 10.40
CA SER A 117 12.11 6.52 10.33
C SER A 117 13.26 7.32 10.94
N GLY A 118 13.80 6.86 12.07
CA GLY A 118 14.97 7.49 12.72
C GLY A 118 16.23 7.42 11.88
N LYS A 119 16.40 6.35 11.09
CA LYS A 119 17.61 6.15 10.27
C LYS A 119 17.51 6.80 8.89
N PHE A 120 16.35 6.73 8.23
CA PHE A 120 16.18 7.13 6.83
C PHE A 120 15.21 8.30 6.63
N GLY A 121 14.57 8.74 7.71
CA GLY A 121 13.55 9.79 7.67
C GLY A 121 12.13 9.25 7.44
N ARG A 122 11.15 10.07 7.83
CA ARG A 122 9.73 9.70 7.70
C ARG A 122 9.34 9.42 6.25
N CYS A 123 9.81 10.23 5.30
CA CYS A 123 9.45 10.09 3.89
C CYS A 123 9.85 8.74 3.27
N ALA A 124 10.89 8.08 3.80
CA ALA A 124 11.32 6.76 3.37
C ALA A 124 10.54 5.61 4.04
N THR A 125 9.67 5.92 5.02
CA THR A 125 9.00 4.92 5.86
C THR A 125 7.52 4.88 5.53
N VAL A 126 7.09 3.86 4.79
CA VAL A 126 5.70 3.60 4.41
C VAL A 126 5.17 2.44 5.23
N VAL A 127 3.96 2.56 5.73
CA VAL A 127 3.26 1.43 6.38
C VAL A 127 2.05 1.03 5.54
N ASN A 128 2.05 -0.23 5.12
CA ASN A 128 0.88 -0.81 4.46
C ASN A 128 -0.08 -1.38 5.51
N ILE A 129 -1.34 -1.02 5.41
CA ILE A 129 -2.43 -1.46 6.29
C ILE A 129 -3.46 -2.16 5.42
N ASP A 130 -3.75 -3.43 5.74
CA ASP A 130 -4.70 -4.27 5.01
C ASP A 130 -5.95 -4.51 5.87
N PRO A 131 -6.92 -3.60 5.89
CA PRO A 131 -8.12 -3.79 6.68
C PRO A 131 -9.19 -4.59 5.95
N ARG A 132 -10.02 -5.26 6.75
CA ARG A 132 -11.26 -5.88 6.32
C ARG A 132 -12.41 -5.36 7.17
N ARG A 133 -13.57 -5.13 6.57
CA ARG A 133 -14.80 -4.78 7.29
C ARG A 133 -15.31 -5.99 8.07
N VAL A 134 -15.54 -5.81 9.36
CA VAL A 134 -16.00 -6.86 10.28
C VAL A 134 -17.26 -6.40 10.99
N ALA A 135 -18.32 -7.18 10.88
CA ALA A 135 -19.56 -6.95 11.63
C ALA A 135 -19.36 -7.26 13.13
N PRO A 136 -20.08 -6.57 14.03
CA PRO A 136 -19.88 -6.66 15.48
C PRO A 136 -20.00 -8.08 16.05
N ASP A 137 -20.84 -8.90 15.45
CA ASP A 137 -21.13 -10.29 15.86
C ASP A 137 -20.04 -11.28 15.45
N LYS A 138 -19.17 -10.90 14.50
CA LYS A 138 -18.10 -11.77 13.95
C LYS A 138 -16.72 -11.49 14.54
N VAL A 139 -16.64 -10.67 15.56
CA VAL A 139 -15.37 -10.40 16.24
C VAL A 139 -14.86 -11.67 16.94
N GLY A 140 -13.72 -12.16 16.46
CA GLY A 140 -13.14 -13.41 16.96
C GLY A 140 -12.80 -13.40 18.46
N PRO A 141 -12.62 -14.57 19.07
CA PRO A 141 -12.42 -14.74 20.53
C PRO A 141 -11.20 -14.00 21.09
N ALA A 142 -10.20 -13.66 20.27
CA ALA A 142 -9.02 -12.90 20.69
C ALA A 142 -9.36 -11.49 21.22
N SER A 143 -10.40 -10.86 20.68
CA SER A 143 -10.86 -9.54 21.14
C SER A 143 -11.86 -9.62 22.32
N ARG A 144 -12.42 -10.82 22.59
CA ARG A 144 -13.35 -11.06 23.72
C ARG A 144 -12.65 -11.53 24.99
N ALA A 145 -11.46 -12.12 24.89
CA ALA A 145 -10.81 -12.82 26.01
C ALA A 145 -9.84 -11.98 26.84
N GLY A 146 -9.85 -10.64 26.71
CA GLY A 146 -8.99 -9.77 27.56
C GLY A 146 -7.48 -9.93 27.34
N GLN A 147 -7.04 -10.74 26.37
CA GLN A 147 -5.67 -10.72 25.91
C GLN A 147 -5.52 -9.52 24.99
N ALA A 148 -4.79 -8.50 25.46
CA ALA A 148 -4.50 -7.33 24.67
C ALA A 148 -3.87 -7.75 23.34
N PRO A 149 -4.42 -7.32 22.17
CA PRO A 149 -3.82 -7.59 20.88
C PRO A 149 -2.36 -7.09 20.90
N LEU A 150 -1.50 -7.73 20.13
CA LEU A 150 -0.10 -7.33 19.97
C LEU A 150 -0.06 -5.83 19.58
N GLY A 151 0.38 -4.96 20.50
CA GLY A 151 0.48 -3.53 20.28
C GLY A 151 -0.68 -2.66 20.80
N SER A 152 -1.71 -3.21 21.45
CA SER A 152 -2.97 -2.53 21.79
C SER A 152 -3.07 -1.88 23.17
N ARG A 153 -1.98 -1.49 23.81
CA ARG A 153 -2.09 -0.66 25.02
C ARG A 153 -2.70 0.70 24.66
N GLY A 154 -4.01 0.83 24.87
CA GLY A 154 -4.70 2.11 24.82
C GLY A 154 -5.50 2.42 23.54
N LEU A 155 -5.92 1.44 22.75
CA LEU A 155 -6.78 1.70 21.60
C LEU A 155 -8.21 2.07 22.04
N PRO A 156 -8.80 3.13 21.45
CA PRO A 156 -10.17 3.56 21.78
C PRO A 156 -11.24 2.56 21.30
N PRO A 157 -12.46 2.65 21.82
CA PRO A 157 -13.57 1.81 21.37
C PRO A 157 -14.01 2.18 19.93
N ARG A 158 -14.61 1.22 19.28
CA ARG A 158 -15.11 1.16 17.90
C ARG A 158 -15.99 2.35 17.51
N ASN A 159 -15.77 2.90 16.30
CA ASN A 159 -16.54 4.00 15.73
C ASN A 159 -17.13 3.61 14.36
N GLY A 160 -18.24 2.86 14.37
CA GLY A 160 -19.11 2.70 13.22
C GLY A 160 -20.57 2.85 13.68
N GLU A 161 -21.44 3.46 12.87
CA GLU A 161 -22.84 3.72 13.24
C GLU A 161 -23.61 2.44 13.60
N ASP A 162 -23.16 1.26 13.12
CA ASP A 162 -23.75 -0.05 13.42
C ASP A 162 -22.81 -0.99 14.20
N GLY A 163 -21.72 -0.46 14.81
CA GLY A 163 -20.73 -1.27 15.50
C GLY A 163 -19.79 -2.06 14.58
N GLU A 164 -19.86 -1.86 13.27
CA GLU A 164 -18.88 -2.33 12.31
C GLU A 164 -17.55 -1.58 12.47
N PHE A 165 -16.44 -2.24 12.16
CA PHE A 165 -15.12 -1.64 12.15
C PHE A 165 -14.23 -2.29 11.10
N TRP A 166 -13.12 -1.63 10.75
CA TRP A 166 -12.13 -2.18 9.84
C TRP A 166 -11.01 -2.84 10.65
N GLU A 167 -10.98 -4.17 10.65
CA GLU A 167 -9.94 -4.95 11.34
C GLU A 167 -8.71 -5.10 10.46
N VAL A 168 -7.54 -4.70 10.99
CA VAL A 168 -6.24 -4.88 10.33
C VAL A 168 -5.89 -6.36 10.24
N HIS A 169 -5.48 -6.80 9.07
CA HIS A 169 -4.98 -8.15 8.80
C HIS A 169 -3.50 -8.12 8.44
N ILE A 170 -2.81 -9.22 8.72
CA ILE A 170 -1.41 -9.45 8.38
C ILE A 170 -1.23 -10.73 7.58
N ASN A 171 0.01 -11.00 7.11
CA ASN A 171 0.35 -12.18 6.31
C ASN A 171 -0.48 -12.30 5.02
N GLY A 172 -0.59 -11.19 4.27
CA GLY A 172 -1.39 -11.16 3.04
C GLY A 172 -2.88 -11.36 3.32
N GLY A 173 -3.41 -10.72 4.35
CA GLY A 173 -4.82 -10.75 4.70
C GLY A 173 -5.32 -12.02 5.40
N ARG A 174 -4.43 -12.94 5.76
CA ARG A 174 -4.80 -14.27 6.30
C ARG A 174 -5.01 -14.30 7.81
N VAL A 175 -4.43 -13.35 8.54
CA VAL A 175 -4.44 -13.37 10.02
C VAL A 175 -5.03 -12.05 10.53
N PRO A 176 -6.22 -12.10 11.16
CA PRO A 176 -6.82 -10.97 11.84
C PRO A 176 -5.99 -10.60 13.08
N THR A 177 -5.89 -9.31 13.40
CA THR A 177 -5.05 -8.80 14.50
C THR A 177 -5.84 -8.28 15.70
N GLY A 178 -7.13 -8.00 15.52
CA GLY A 178 -7.95 -7.29 16.50
C GLY A 178 -7.70 -5.78 16.56
N LEU A 179 -6.80 -5.24 15.72
CA LEU A 179 -6.51 -3.81 15.65
C LEU A 179 -7.53 -3.13 14.74
N GLU A 180 -8.09 -2.01 15.22
CA GLU A 180 -8.94 -1.14 14.42
C GLU A 180 -8.05 -0.26 13.50
N ALA A 181 -8.43 -0.15 12.21
CA ALA A 181 -7.58 0.44 11.18
C ALA A 181 -7.29 1.93 11.39
N VAL A 182 -8.29 2.73 11.81
CA VAL A 182 -8.11 4.17 12.04
C VAL A 182 -7.22 4.41 13.27
N ALA A 183 -7.44 3.64 14.32
CA ALA A 183 -6.60 3.73 15.53
C ALA A 183 -5.16 3.29 15.23
N TRP A 184 -4.99 2.24 14.42
CA TRP A 184 -3.66 1.79 14.00
C TRP A 184 -2.97 2.82 13.10
N ALA A 185 -3.69 3.45 12.17
CA ALA A 185 -3.16 4.50 11.31
C ALA A 185 -2.61 5.69 12.13
N LYS A 186 -3.34 6.16 13.14
CA LYS A 186 -2.85 7.19 14.07
C LYS A 186 -1.58 6.74 14.78
N ARG A 187 -1.56 5.50 15.26
CA ARG A 187 -0.38 4.97 15.96
C ARG A 187 0.83 4.85 15.03
N VAL A 188 0.63 4.47 13.79
CA VAL A 188 1.65 4.40 12.74
C VAL A 188 2.27 5.79 12.50
N GLU A 189 1.45 6.83 12.39
CA GLU A 189 1.92 8.21 12.26
C GLU A 189 2.74 8.68 13.47
N GLU A 190 2.26 8.40 14.70
CA GLU A 190 2.99 8.72 15.94
C GLU A 190 4.36 8.06 16.00
N LEU A 191 4.48 6.84 15.50
CA LEU A 191 5.72 6.08 15.45
C LEU A 191 6.71 6.59 14.38
N GLY A 192 6.29 7.49 13.50
CA GLY A 192 7.16 8.17 12.57
C GLY A 192 7.02 7.70 11.11
N ALA A 193 5.99 6.98 10.75
CA ALA A 193 5.68 6.76 9.34
C ALA A 193 5.45 8.09 8.62
N GLY A 194 5.82 8.16 7.36
CA GLY A 194 5.61 9.32 6.50
C GLY A 194 4.50 9.14 5.49
N GLU A 195 4.01 7.91 5.31
CA GLU A 195 2.94 7.57 4.37
C GLU A 195 2.25 6.27 4.76
N ILE A 196 0.96 6.16 4.45
CA ILE A 196 0.17 4.93 4.62
C ILE A 196 -0.32 4.47 3.25
N VAL A 197 -0.08 3.20 2.91
CA VAL A 197 -0.80 2.51 1.84
C VAL A 197 -1.94 1.73 2.49
N LEU A 198 -3.18 2.08 2.13
CA LEU A 198 -4.39 1.51 2.73
C LEU A 198 -5.09 0.61 1.71
N THR A 199 -4.96 -0.71 1.89
CA THR A 199 -5.50 -1.70 0.95
C THR A 199 -6.77 -2.33 1.50
N SER A 200 -7.93 -2.00 0.94
CA SER A 200 -9.17 -2.69 1.30
C SER A 200 -9.14 -4.15 0.85
N MET A 201 -9.15 -5.06 1.83
CA MET A 201 -9.17 -6.49 1.54
C MET A 201 -10.48 -6.96 0.91
N ASP A 202 -11.57 -6.22 1.15
CA ASP A 202 -12.89 -6.53 0.61
C ASP A 202 -13.04 -6.05 -0.84
N ALA A 203 -12.36 -4.95 -1.18
CA ALA A 203 -12.40 -4.37 -2.53
C ALA A 203 -11.31 -4.92 -3.45
N ASP A 204 -10.19 -5.41 -2.89
CA ASP A 204 -9.02 -5.81 -3.69
C ASP A 204 -9.36 -6.93 -4.68
N GLY A 205 -8.92 -6.75 -5.93
CA GLY A 205 -9.18 -7.67 -7.05
C GLY A 205 -10.61 -7.61 -7.63
N THR A 206 -11.55 -6.89 -7.00
CA THR A 206 -12.96 -6.86 -7.44
C THR A 206 -13.22 -5.96 -8.65
N LYS A 207 -12.38 -4.94 -8.87
CA LYS A 207 -12.59 -3.86 -9.85
C LYS A 207 -13.89 -3.05 -9.62
N ALA A 208 -14.50 -3.14 -8.44
CA ALA A 208 -15.78 -2.50 -8.12
C ALA A 208 -15.64 -1.09 -7.52
N GLY A 209 -14.43 -0.61 -7.35
CA GLY A 209 -14.08 0.66 -6.72
C GLY A 209 -13.36 0.48 -5.38
N TYR A 210 -12.71 1.56 -4.92
CA TYR A 210 -12.05 1.59 -3.61
C TYR A 210 -13.09 1.66 -2.48
N ASP A 211 -12.73 1.20 -1.28
CA ASP A 211 -13.53 1.47 -0.07
C ASP A 211 -13.38 2.94 0.32
N LEU A 212 -14.33 3.75 -0.15
CA LEU A 212 -14.29 5.21 0.02
C LEU A 212 -14.51 5.64 1.47
N GLU A 213 -15.37 4.93 2.19
CA GLU A 213 -15.67 5.21 3.60
C GLU A 213 -14.45 4.98 4.47
N MET A 214 -13.81 3.82 4.34
CA MET A 214 -12.58 3.48 5.05
C MET A 214 -11.45 4.45 4.70
N THR A 215 -11.25 4.70 3.40
CA THR A 215 -10.20 5.59 2.92
C THR A 215 -10.36 6.98 3.50
N ARG A 216 -11.59 7.52 3.48
CA ARG A 216 -11.90 8.82 4.07
C ARG A 216 -11.69 8.85 5.57
N ALA A 217 -12.16 7.82 6.28
CA ALA A 217 -12.02 7.75 7.74
C ALA A 217 -10.54 7.79 8.17
N VAL A 218 -9.66 7.07 7.45
CA VAL A 218 -8.22 7.09 7.71
C VAL A 218 -7.60 8.43 7.28
N ALA A 219 -7.91 8.93 6.09
CA ALA A 219 -7.34 10.19 5.56
C ALA A 219 -7.70 11.41 6.41
N GLU A 220 -8.88 11.43 7.03
CA GLU A 220 -9.28 12.51 7.96
C GLU A 220 -8.68 12.36 9.37
N ALA A 221 -8.18 11.17 9.70
CA ALA A 221 -7.69 10.86 11.04
C ALA A 221 -6.18 11.08 11.23
N VAL A 222 -5.41 11.16 10.13
CA VAL A 222 -3.95 11.32 10.15
C VAL A 222 -3.52 12.55 9.36
N GLY A 223 -2.33 13.07 9.68
CA GLY A 223 -1.72 14.21 8.98
C GLY A 223 -0.70 13.81 7.89
N ILE A 224 -0.45 12.51 7.71
CA ILE A 224 0.45 11.98 6.68
C ILE A 224 -0.34 11.52 5.46
N PRO A 225 0.26 11.51 4.26
CA PRO A 225 -0.39 11.06 3.04
C PRO A 225 -0.97 9.64 3.14
N VAL A 226 -2.17 9.46 2.59
CA VAL A 226 -2.84 8.17 2.48
C VAL A 226 -2.99 7.80 1.01
N VAL A 227 -2.47 6.64 0.65
CA VAL A 227 -2.57 6.04 -0.68
C VAL A 227 -3.71 5.03 -0.67
N ALA A 228 -4.77 5.27 -1.43
CA ALA A 228 -5.87 4.32 -1.59
C ALA A 228 -5.43 3.13 -2.45
N SER A 229 -5.71 1.92 -2.00
CA SER A 229 -5.34 0.66 -2.66
C SER A 229 -6.46 -0.38 -2.56
N GLY A 230 -6.58 -1.23 -3.59
CA GLY A 230 -7.59 -2.28 -3.69
C GLY A 230 -8.92 -1.80 -4.29
N GLY A 231 -9.34 -2.43 -5.39
CA GLY A 231 -10.64 -2.22 -6.02
C GLY A 231 -10.67 -1.35 -7.29
N ALA A 232 -9.52 -0.82 -7.73
CA ALA A 232 -9.45 -0.01 -8.96
C ALA A 232 -9.95 -0.79 -10.18
N GLY A 233 -10.95 -0.26 -10.89
CA GLY A 233 -11.50 -0.85 -12.10
C GLY A 233 -11.76 0.16 -13.23
N SER A 234 -11.69 1.48 -12.92
CA SER A 234 -11.93 2.53 -13.91
C SER A 234 -11.34 3.85 -13.47
N PRO A 235 -11.13 4.84 -14.37
CA PRO A 235 -10.71 6.20 -14.00
C PRO A 235 -11.65 6.89 -13.01
N GLU A 236 -12.95 6.59 -13.08
CA GLU A 236 -13.94 7.10 -12.12
C GLU A 236 -13.64 6.63 -10.69
N HIS A 237 -13.22 5.38 -10.50
CA HIS A 237 -12.86 4.88 -9.17
C HIS A 237 -11.67 5.65 -8.57
N LEU A 238 -10.65 5.98 -9.39
CA LEU A 238 -9.54 6.81 -8.94
C LEU A 238 -10.02 8.23 -8.58
N TYR A 239 -10.89 8.82 -9.40
CA TYR A 239 -11.51 10.11 -9.09
C TYR A 239 -12.22 10.10 -7.73
N GLN A 240 -13.05 9.08 -7.48
CA GLN A 240 -13.77 8.95 -6.22
C GLN A 240 -12.84 8.77 -5.02
N ALA A 241 -11.79 7.95 -5.15
CA ALA A 241 -10.79 7.76 -4.09
C ALA A 241 -10.08 9.08 -3.73
N LEU A 242 -9.70 9.87 -4.73
CA LEU A 242 -8.97 11.13 -4.57
C LEU A 242 -9.84 12.30 -4.10
N THR A 243 -11.17 12.23 -4.33
CA THR A 243 -12.12 13.31 -3.96
C THR A 243 -12.98 12.92 -2.76
N ILE A 244 -13.85 11.94 -2.90
CA ILE A 244 -14.75 11.46 -1.84
C ILE A 244 -13.95 10.76 -0.73
N GLY A 245 -13.03 9.87 -1.12
CA GLY A 245 -12.14 9.15 -0.20
C GLY A 245 -11.05 10.01 0.41
N LYS A 246 -10.82 11.23 -0.12
CA LYS A 246 -9.79 12.19 0.34
C LYS A 246 -8.36 11.65 0.31
N ALA A 247 -8.09 10.57 -0.41
CA ALA A 247 -6.75 10.04 -0.56
C ALA A 247 -5.80 11.05 -1.24
N ASP A 248 -4.51 10.95 -0.95
CA ASP A 248 -3.46 11.77 -1.56
C ASP A 248 -2.87 11.13 -2.81
N ALA A 249 -3.07 9.82 -2.94
CA ALA A 249 -2.68 9.04 -4.09
C ALA A 249 -3.65 7.87 -4.31
N ALA A 250 -3.70 7.38 -5.55
CA ALA A 250 -4.41 6.17 -5.91
C ALA A 250 -3.44 5.15 -6.49
N LEU A 251 -3.36 3.98 -5.85
CA LEU A 251 -2.57 2.84 -6.28
C LEU A 251 -3.45 1.86 -7.04
N ALA A 252 -2.99 1.45 -8.22
CA ALA A 252 -3.69 0.48 -9.04
C ALA A 252 -2.71 -0.47 -9.76
N ALA A 253 -3.11 -1.71 -9.95
CA ALA A 253 -2.33 -2.73 -10.64
C ALA A 253 -3.04 -3.19 -11.92
N GLY A 254 -4.14 -3.91 -11.81
CA GLY A 254 -4.79 -4.62 -12.91
C GLY A 254 -5.14 -3.76 -14.11
N ILE A 255 -5.73 -2.58 -13.89
CA ILE A 255 -6.16 -1.69 -14.98
C ILE A 255 -5.01 -1.22 -15.87
N PHE A 256 -3.81 -1.02 -15.30
CA PHE A 256 -2.61 -0.62 -16.02
C PHE A 256 -1.89 -1.84 -16.64
N HIS A 257 -1.83 -2.96 -15.91
CA HIS A 257 -1.16 -4.15 -16.37
C HIS A 257 -1.84 -4.82 -17.57
N TYR A 258 -3.17 -4.80 -17.60
CA TYR A 258 -3.94 -5.37 -18.72
C TYR A 258 -4.18 -4.37 -19.84
N ASN A 259 -3.59 -3.16 -19.75
CA ASN A 259 -3.79 -2.06 -20.70
C ASN A 259 -5.29 -1.74 -20.91
N GLU A 260 -6.11 -1.89 -19.85
CA GLU A 260 -7.52 -1.49 -19.89
C GLU A 260 -7.63 0.03 -19.94
N TYR A 261 -6.71 0.71 -19.21
CA TYR A 261 -6.51 2.15 -19.25
C TYR A 261 -5.02 2.44 -19.18
N ASP A 262 -4.57 3.47 -19.91
CA ASP A 262 -3.23 4.02 -19.75
C ASP A 262 -3.20 5.16 -18.72
N ILE A 263 -2.02 5.46 -18.19
CA ILE A 263 -1.84 6.50 -17.17
C ILE A 263 -2.18 7.90 -17.72
N PRO A 264 -1.76 8.27 -18.95
CA PRO A 264 -2.14 9.55 -19.55
C PRO A 264 -3.67 9.75 -19.65
N ALA A 265 -4.41 8.75 -20.08
CA ALA A 265 -5.88 8.82 -20.15
C ALA A 265 -6.51 8.99 -18.77
N VAL A 266 -6.02 8.26 -17.75
CA VAL A 266 -6.48 8.42 -16.36
C VAL A 266 -6.20 9.83 -15.86
N LYS A 267 -5.01 10.38 -16.07
CA LYS A 267 -4.65 11.73 -15.66
C LYS A 267 -5.46 12.80 -16.40
N ALA A 268 -5.70 12.63 -17.69
CA ALA A 268 -6.56 13.53 -18.46
C ALA A 268 -8.00 13.51 -17.91
N TYR A 269 -8.54 12.34 -17.61
CA TYR A 269 -9.86 12.19 -16.99
C TYR A 269 -9.97 12.93 -15.66
N LEU A 270 -8.98 12.79 -14.79
CA LEU A 270 -8.90 13.45 -13.49
C LEU A 270 -8.80 14.98 -13.62
N ALA A 271 -7.92 15.45 -14.51
CA ALA A 271 -7.70 16.87 -14.74
C ALA A 271 -8.97 17.57 -15.28
N GLN A 272 -9.71 16.93 -16.20
CA GLN A 272 -10.97 17.44 -16.72
C GLN A 272 -12.03 17.61 -15.61
N ARG A 273 -11.91 16.88 -14.51
CA ARG A 273 -12.79 16.96 -13.33
C ARG A 273 -12.22 17.81 -12.20
N GLY A 274 -11.16 18.56 -12.46
CA GLY A 274 -10.57 19.51 -11.50
C GLY A 274 -9.69 18.88 -10.45
N VAL A 275 -9.30 17.59 -10.58
CA VAL A 275 -8.32 16.98 -9.68
C VAL A 275 -6.92 17.42 -10.12
N PRO A 276 -6.11 18.04 -9.23
CA PRO A 276 -4.76 18.45 -9.56
C PRO A 276 -3.85 17.23 -9.69
N VAL A 277 -3.46 16.88 -10.90
CA VAL A 277 -2.49 15.82 -11.22
C VAL A 277 -1.34 16.40 -12.03
N ARG A 278 -0.15 15.81 -11.92
CA ARG A 278 0.99 16.17 -12.77
C ARG A 278 0.67 15.76 -14.21
N GLN A 279 0.73 16.71 -15.12
CA GLN A 279 0.66 16.42 -16.55
C GLN A 279 2.03 15.94 -17.03
N THR A 280 2.04 15.00 -17.94
CA THR A 280 3.25 14.47 -18.60
C THR A 280 3.70 15.41 -19.73
#